data_f3db2f5a3ed2717f99531922f4ec8f50
#
_entry.id   f3db2f5a3ed2717f99531922f4ec8f50
#
_cell.length_a   1.000
_cell.length_b   1.000
_cell.length_c   1.000
_cell.angle_alpha   90.00
_cell.angle_beta   90.00
_cell.angle_gamma   90.00
#
_symmetry.space_group_name_H-M   'P 1'
#
loop_
_entity.id
_entity.type
_entity.pdbx_description
1 polymer ?
#
loop_
_entity_poly.entity_id
_entity_poly.type
_entity_poly.pdbx_seq_one_letter_code
_entity_poly.pdbx_strand_id
1 'polypeptide(L)'
;DGYVEEITDHLPDQLEFIAGNEINTKYGWTVDSNNSKIIKTKYLSKANETTEGDNKIKAFDGTKLDYKDVKVVCKVVSTDPMPTKITNIADITKFTDGNGNIVTDRDSQENNVNIPSDLPGYKDDEIGKDYVPGQQDDDDFEKLKIKEFDLALRKFITKLNDEEITSRIPQPDVSKLADGTATTATYNHPKTPISVAIGDVVEYTIRVYNEAEVDGYVEEITDHLPDQLEF
;
A
#
# COMPACT_ATOMS: atom_id res chain seq x y z
N ASP A 1 -3.71 8.31 34.49
CA ASP A 1 -4.16 7.00 34.03
C ASP A 1 -5.52 7.12 33.37
N GLY A 2 -5.77 6.33 32.33
CA GLY A 2 -7.02 6.34 31.61
C GLY A 2 -7.31 5.01 30.91
N TYR A 3 -8.50 4.91 30.30
CA TYR A 3 -8.92 3.79 29.48
C TYR A 3 -9.29 4.27 28.09
N VAL A 4 -8.94 3.48 27.08
CA VAL A 4 -9.49 3.61 25.73
C VAL A 4 -10.77 2.81 25.65
N GLU A 5 -11.91 3.48 25.70
CA GLU A 5 -13.22 2.84 25.75
C GLU A 5 -13.70 2.31 24.40
N GLU A 6 -13.23 2.93 23.29
CA GLU A 6 -13.49 2.45 21.94
C GLU A 6 -12.41 2.95 20.97
N ILE A 7 -11.94 2.06 20.12
CA ILE A 7 -11.11 2.36 18.95
C ILE A 7 -11.95 2.08 17.72
N THR A 8 -11.89 2.98 16.76
CA THR A 8 -12.53 2.85 15.44
C THR A 8 -11.45 2.79 14.36
N ASP A 9 -11.61 1.89 13.41
CA ASP A 9 -10.76 1.79 12.23
C ASP A 9 -11.63 2.00 10.97
N HIS A 10 -11.17 2.89 10.09
CA HIS A 10 -11.89 3.36 8.89
C HIS A 10 -11.31 2.69 7.65
N LEU A 11 -11.86 1.53 7.30
CA LEU A 11 -11.35 0.72 6.20
C LEU A 11 -11.61 1.39 4.84
N PRO A 12 -10.58 1.60 4.02
CA PRO A 12 -10.75 1.99 2.64
C PRO A 12 -11.38 0.86 1.82
N ASP A 13 -11.87 1.16 0.62
CA ASP A 13 -12.57 0.18 -0.23
C ASP A 13 -11.71 -1.05 -0.57
N GLN A 14 -10.41 -0.90 -0.57
CA GLN A 14 -9.45 -1.94 -0.87
C GLN A 14 -9.14 -2.87 0.31
N LEU A 15 -9.69 -2.59 1.49
CA LEU A 15 -9.55 -3.47 2.65
C LEU A 15 -10.89 -4.11 3.04
N GLU A 16 -10.84 -5.40 3.28
CA GLU A 16 -11.95 -6.21 3.77
C GLU A 16 -11.63 -6.76 5.16
N PHE A 17 -12.52 -6.53 6.10
CA PHE A 17 -12.39 -7.07 7.46
C PHE A 17 -12.67 -8.57 7.48
N ILE A 18 -11.80 -9.34 8.11
CA ILE A 18 -11.95 -10.80 8.25
C ILE A 18 -12.55 -11.14 9.61
N ALA A 19 -13.87 -11.13 9.72
CA ALA A 19 -14.60 -11.31 10.98
C ALA A 19 -14.26 -12.62 11.72
N GLY A 20 -13.99 -13.72 11.00
CA GLY A 20 -13.66 -15.03 11.58
C GLY A 20 -12.18 -15.21 11.92
N ASN A 21 -11.33 -14.21 11.74
CA ASN A 21 -9.92 -14.31 12.07
C ASN A 21 -9.71 -14.37 13.58
N GLU A 22 -8.83 -15.25 14.05
CA GLU A 22 -8.55 -15.46 15.50
C GLU A 22 -8.08 -14.18 16.21
N ILE A 23 -7.25 -13.36 15.54
CA ILE A 23 -6.78 -12.08 16.07
C ILE A 23 -7.95 -11.11 16.21
N ASN A 24 -8.77 -10.95 15.17
CA ASN A 24 -9.93 -10.07 15.21
C ASN A 24 -10.93 -10.47 16.29
N THR A 25 -11.16 -11.77 16.44
CA THR A 25 -11.99 -12.33 17.52
C THR A 25 -11.40 -12.06 18.90
N LYS A 26 -10.08 -12.30 19.06
CA LYS A 26 -9.38 -12.06 20.32
C LYS A 26 -9.50 -10.60 20.78
N TYR A 27 -9.33 -9.67 19.85
CA TYR A 27 -9.40 -8.23 20.16
C TYR A 27 -10.82 -7.66 20.08
N GLY A 28 -11.83 -8.50 19.87
CA GLY A 28 -13.25 -8.12 19.92
C GLY A 28 -13.67 -7.12 18.85
N TRP A 29 -13.00 -7.13 17.69
CA TRP A 29 -13.38 -6.28 16.57
C TRP A 29 -14.73 -6.66 15.99
N THR A 30 -15.57 -5.65 15.75
CA THR A 30 -16.90 -5.80 15.17
C THR A 30 -17.13 -4.75 14.08
N VAL A 31 -17.90 -5.12 13.07
CA VAL A 31 -18.31 -4.18 12.01
C VAL A 31 -19.43 -3.28 12.53
N ASP A 32 -19.37 -1.99 12.24
CA ASP A 32 -20.45 -1.05 12.57
C ASP A 32 -21.72 -1.41 11.79
N SER A 33 -22.87 -1.37 12.46
CA SER A 33 -24.16 -1.77 11.88
C SER A 33 -24.65 -0.88 10.74
N ASN A 34 -24.17 0.35 10.64
CA ASN A 34 -24.60 1.34 9.67
C ASN A 34 -23.57 1.53 8.53
N ASN A 35 -22.31 1.13 8.76
CA ASN A 35 -21.25 1.28 7.78
C ASN A 35 -20.26 0.11 7.84
N SER A 36 -20.29 -0.74 6.83
CA SER A 36 -19.41 -1.91 6.75
C SER A 36 -17.92 -1.59 6.57
N LYS A 37 -17.58 -0.34 6.32
CA LYS A 37 -16.20 0.16 6.25
C LYS A 37 -15.68 0.70 7.57
N ILE A 38 -16.49 0.66 8.59
CA ILE A 38 -16.11 1.03 9.95
C ILE A 38 -16.10 -0.23 10.81
N ILE A 39 -14.99 -0.48 11.46
CA ILE A 39 -14.86 -1.54 12.46
C ILE A 39 -14.47 -0.94 13.81
N LYS A 40 -14.94 -1.54 14.88
CA LYS A 40 -14.76 -1.01 16.24
C LYS A 40 -14.35 -2.10 17.20
N THR A 41 -13.57 -1.71 18.20
CA THR A 41 -13.28 -2.56 19.34
C THR A 41 -13.36 -1.79 20.65
N LYS A 42 -13.74 -2.52 21.71
CA LYS A 42 -13.72 -2.06 23.11
C LYS A 42 -12.75 -2.89 23.95
N TYR A 43 -11.79 -3.52 23.29
CA TYR A 43 -10.86 -4.44 23.95
C TYR A 43 -10.14 -3.81 25.14
N LEU A 44 -9.73 -2.55 25.02
CA LEU A 44 -9.03 -1.79 26.07
C LEU A 44 -9.97 -1.04 27.02
N SER A 45 -11.28 -1.20 26.90
CA SER A 45 -12.22 -0.50 27.77
C SER A 45 -12.11 -0.96 29.22
N LYS A 46 -12.52 -0.09 30.15
CA LYS A 46 -12.62 -0.43 31.56
C LYS A 46 -13.58 -1.60 31.81
N ALA A 47 -14.69 -1.63 31.07
CA ALA A 47 -15.68 -2.71 31.21
C ALA A 47 -15.16 -4.08 30.76
N ASN A 48 -14.09 -4.10 29.94
CA ASN A 48 -13.48 -5.32 29.41
C ASN A 48 -12.23 -5.76 30.21
N GLU A 49 -11.93 -5.11 31.33
CA GLU A 49 -10.87 -5.57 32.23
C GLU A 49 -11.18 -6.98 32.74
N THR A 50 -10.16 -7.81 32.78
CA THR A 50 -10.22 -9.16 33.35
C THR A 50 -9.39 -9.18 34.61
N THR A 51 -9.61 -10.21 35.45
CA THR A 51 -8.79 -10.44 36.67
C THR A 51 -7.30 -10.69 36.35
N GLU A 52 -6.98 -11.00 35.12
CA GLU A 52 -5.61 -11.31 34.67
C GLU A 52 -4.95 -10.14 33.91
N GLY A 53 -5.69 -9.11 33.54
CA GLY A 53 -5.21 -7.99 32.73
C GLY A 53 -5.80 -6.65 33.13
N ASP A 54 -4.94 -5.69 33.39
CA ASP A 54 -5.29 -4.28 33.59
C ASP A 54 -5.28 -3.59 32.19
N ASN A 55 -6.44 -3.12 31.73
CA ASN A 55 -6.58 -2.36 30.48
C ASN A 55 -6.22 -0.89 30.63
N LYS A 56 -5.97 -0.45 31.85
CA LYS A 56 -5.59 0.91 32.17
C LYS A 56 -4.26 1.29 31.53
N ILE A 57 -4.21 2.41 30.84
CA ILE A 57 -2.99 3.03 30.37
C ILE A 57 -2.54 4.02 31.44
N LYS A 58 -1.32 3.81 31.94
CA LYS A 58 -0.79 4.62 33.05
C LYS A 58 -0.35 5.98 32.56
N ALA A 59 -0.53 6.98 33.42
CA ALA A 59 -0.02 8.30 33.16
C ALA A 59 1.50 8.30 32.99
N PHE A 60 2.00 9.25 32.19
CA PHE A 60 3.43 9.48 32.03
C PHE A 60 4.10 9.68 33.39
N ASP A 61 5.13 8.91 33.71
CA ASP A 61 5.83 8.92 34.99
C ASP A 61 7.01 9.89 35.06
N GLY A 62 7.20 10.71 34.00
CA GLY A 62 8.33 11.61 33.85
C GLY A 62 9.51 11.02 33.06
N THR A 63 9.47 9.72 32.72
CA THR A 63 10.55 9.01 32.03
C THR A 63 10.08 8.08 30.91
N LYS A 64 8.93 7.43 31.08
CA LYS A 64 8.38 6.44 30.14
C LYS A 64 6.91 6.69 29.88
N LEU A 65 6.53 6.41 28.63
CA LEU A 65 5.14 6.22 28.25
C LEU A 65 4.72 4.76 28.48
N ASP A 66 3.52 4.56 29.03
CA ASP A 66 2.86 3.27 29.04
C ASP A 66 2.07 3.11 27.74
N TYR A 67 1.88 1.88 27.27
CA TYR A 67 1.14 1.59 26.03
C TYR A 67 0.42 0.25 26.10
N LYS A 68 -0.58 0.09 25.26
CA LYS A 68 -1.29 -1.17 25.02
C LYS A 68 -1.49 -1.39 23.53
N ASP A 69 -1.28 -2.61 23.06
CA ASP A 69 -1.45 -2.97 21.66
C ASP A 69 -2.82 -3.60 21.41
N VAL A 70 -3.46 -3.18 20.32
CA VAL A 70 -4.62 -3.83 19.72
C VAL A 70 -4.29 -4.15 18.27
N LYS A 71 -4.60 -5.38 17.83
CA LYS A 71 -4.28 -5.83 16.48
C LYS A 71 -5.54 -6.07 15.67
N VAL A 72 -5.49 -5.70 14.41
CA VAL A 72 -6.54 -5.97 13.41
C VAL A 72 -5.95 -6.70 12.21
N VAL A 73 -6.74 -7.56 11.58
CA VAL A 73 -6.37 -8.29 10.36
C VAL A 73 -7.41 -8.04 9.28
N CYS A 74 -6.94 -7.47 8.18
CA CYS A 74 -7.73 -7.20 6.99
C CYS A 74 -7.11 -7.90 5.77
N LYS A 75 -7.92 -8.09 4.73
CA LYS A 75 -7.50 -8.63 3.44
C LYS A 75 -7.51 -7.51 2.41
N VAL A 76 -6.45 -7.41 1.61
CA VAL A 76 -6.45 -6.53 0.44
C VAL A 76 -7.34 -7.14 -0.64
N VAL A 77 -8.28 -6.37 -1.14
CA VAL A 77 -9.22 -6.75 -2.20
C VAL A 77 -9.12 -5.82 -3.38
N SER A 78 -9.44 -6.35 -4.56
CA SER A 78 -9.42 -5.56 -5.80
C SER A 78 -10.60 -4.60 -5.86
N THR A 79 -10.34 -3.40 -6.35
CA THR A 79 -11.35 -2.41 -6.75
C THR A 79 -11.08 -1.94 -8.18
N ASP A 80 -12.05 -1.30 -8.82
CA ASP A 80 -11.88 -0.73 -10.16
C ASP A 80 -12.28 0.75 -10.14
N PRO A 81 -11.35 1.67 -10.33
CA PRO A 81 -9.90 1.43 -10.49
C PRO A 81 -9.21 1.01 -9.18
N MET A 82 -8.11 0.24 -9.29
CA MET A 82 -7.25 -0.07 -8.16
C MET A 82 -6.25 1.08 -7.94
N PRO A 83 -6.17 1.68 -6.76
CA PRO A 83 -5.19 2.72 -6.48
C PRO A 83 -3.78 2.11 -6.33
N THR A 84 -2.75 2.90 -6.58
CA THR A 84 -1.35 2.49 -6.34
C THR A 84 -0.98 2.47 -4.86
N LYS A 85 -1.73 3.21 -4.04
CA LYS A 85 -1.57 3.28 -2.58
C LYS A 85 -2.91 3.15 -1.90
N ILE A 86 -2.92 2.48 -0.76
CA ILE A 86 -4.06 2.36 0.15
C ILE A 86 -3.65 3.02 1.46
N THR A 87 -4.53 3.85 2.02
CA THR A 87 -4.35 4.44 3.34
C THR A 87 -5.43 3.90 4.26
N ASN A 88 -5.05 3.40 5.43
CA ASN A 88 -5.94 2.98 6.49
C ASN A 88 -5.74 3.90 7.69
N ILE A 89 -6.82 4.33 8.34
CA ILE A 89 -6.81 5.29 9.45
C ILE A 89 -7.58 4.70 10.62
N ALA A 90 -7.06 4.85 11.82
CA ALA A 90 -7.75 4.49 13.06
C ALA A 90 -7.75 5.67 14.02
N ASP A 91 -8.79 5.75 14.84
CA ASP A 91 -8.92 6.79 15.87
C ASP A 91 -9.41 6.24 17.21
N ILE A 92 -9.11 6.98 18.27
CA ILE A 92 -9.66 6.75 19.60
C ILE A 92 -11.00 7.49 19.69
N THR A 93 -12.09 6.75 19.57
CA THR A 93 -13.45 7.36 19.55
C THR A 93 -14.07 7.54 20.91
N LYS A 94 -13.55 6.91 21.95
CA LYS A 94 -14.00 7.12 23.34
C LYS A 94 -12.89 6.81 24.33
N PHE A 95 -12.77 7.64 25.33
CA PHE A 95 -11.84 7.46 26.44
C PHE A 95 -12.40 7.95 27.78
N THR A 96 -11.82 7.47 28.87
CA THR A 96 -12.19 7.87 30.24
C THR A 96 -10.95 8.00 31.12
N ASP A 97 -11.08 8.68 32.26
CA ASP A 97 -10.06 8.70 33.28
C ASP A 97 -9.91 7.31 33.97
N GLY A 98 -8.92 7.16 34.84
CA GLY A 98 -8.69 5.92 35.59
C GLY A 98 -9.84 5.49 36.49
N ASN A 99 -10.85 6.34 36.74
CA ASN A 99 -12.05 6.04 37.48
C ASN A 99 -13.22 5.67 36.56
N GLY A 100 -13.08 5.89 35.24
CA GLY A 100 -14.12 5.68 34.24
C GLY A 100 -15.04 6.88 34.05
N ASN A 101 -14.61 8.07 34.43
CA ASN A 101 -15.34 9.30 34.12
C ASN A 101 -14.94 9.82 32.74
N ILE A 102 -15.92 10.37 32.01
CA ILE A 102 -15.65 11.07 30.76
C ILE A 102 -14.77 12.29 31.03
N VAL A 103 -13.72 12.44 30.27
CA VAL A 103 -12.80 13.57 30.33
C VAL A 103 -12.62 14.15 28.92
N THR A 104 -12.11 15.36 28.82
CA THR A 104 -11.68 15.95 27.54
C THR A 104 -10.21 15.69 27.33
N ASP A 105 -9.85 15.32 26.11
CA ASP A 105 -8.46 15.31 25.69
C ASP A 105 -7.90 16.74 25.63
N ARG A 106 -6.58 16.85 25.78
CA ARG A 106 -5.93 18.17 25.83
C ARG A 106 -5.89 18.86 24.49
N ASP A 107 -5.65 18.12 23.43
CA ASP A 107 -5.30 18.59 22.10
C ASP A 107 -5.94 17.79 20.95
N SER A 108 -6.83 16.86 21.27
CA SER A 108 -7.59 16.07 20.29
C SER A 108 -9.09 16.14 20.51
N GLN A 109 -9.87 15.75 19.51
CA GLN A 109 -11.33 15.68 19.54
C GLN A 109 -11.83 14.30 19.13
N GLU A 110 -12.62 13.67 19.97
CA GLU A 110 -13.24 12.38 19.67
C GLU A 110 -13.99 12.36 18.33
N ASN A 111 -13.91 11.25 17.61
CA ASN A 111 -14.59 11.03 16.33
C ASN A 111 -14.28 12.07 15.25
N ASN A 112 -13.10 12.59 15.21
CA ASN A 112 -12.67 13.63 14.30
C ASN A 112 -11.53 13.18 13.39
N VAL A 113 -11.72 12.07 12.67
CA VAL A 113 -10.83 11.65 11.59
C VAL A 113 -10.98 12.59 10.41
N ASN A 114 -10.17 13.63 10.37
CA ASN A 114 -10.33 14.70 9.40
C ASN A 114 -9.36 14.61 8.23
N ILE A 115 -8.54 13.58 8.16
CA ILE A 115 -7.36 13.76 7.36
C ILE A 115 -7.29 12.76 6.23
N PRO A 116 -7.39 13.28 5.03
CA PRO A 116 -6.69 12.66 3.93
C PRO A 116 -5.20 12.78 4.24
N SER A 117 -4.55 11.66 4.49
CA SER A 117 -3.09 11.53 4.62
C SER A 117 -2.26 12.17 3.49
N ASP A 118 -2.92 12.80 2.53
CA ASP A 118 -2.36 13.44 1.35
C ASP A 118 -2.55 14.95 1.36
N LEU A 119 -3.11 15.53 2.44
CA LEU A 119 -3.20 16.99 2.55
C LEU A 119 -1.81 17.61 2.63
N PRO A 120 -1.53 18.63 1.79
CA PRO A 120 -0.32 19.40 1.92
C PRO A 120 -0.22 20.02 3.32
N GLY A 121 0.86 19.73 4.02
CA GLY A 121 1.10 20.26 5.36
C GLY A 121 0.58 19.39 6.51
N TYR A 122 0.00 18.19 6.22
CA TYR A 122 -0.24 17.21 7.25
C TYR A 122 1.07 16.82 7.93
N LYS A 123 1.06 16.86 9.22
CA LYS A 123 2.18 16.46 10.06
C LYS A 123 1.59 15.65 11.20
N ASP A 124 1.94 14.40 11.18
CA ASP A 124 1.63 13.47 12.23
C ASP A 124 2.36 13.88 13.51
N ASP A 125 1.68 13.77 14.66
CA ASP A 125 2.22 14.03 16.00
C ASP A 125 2.83 15.42 16.24
N GLU A 126 2.69 16.37 15.33
CA GLU A 126 3.16 17.74 15.55
C GLU A 126 2.15 18.60 16.28
N ILE A 127 1.76 18.18 17.48
CA ILE A 127 0.75 18.89 18.25
C ILE A 127 1.41 19.81 19.26
N GLY A 128 0.88 21.02 19.29
CA GLY A 128 1.21 21.97 20.33
C GLY A 128 0.43 21.71 21.61
N LYS A 129 -0.06 22.79 22.21
CA LYS A 129 -0.90 22.72 23.41
C LYS A 129 -2.39 22.79 23.12
N ASP A 130 -2.74 23.17 21.92
CA ASP A 130 -4.11 23.47 21.51
C ASP A 130 -4.47 22.62 20.30
N TYR A 131 -5.73 22.23 20.20
CA TYR A 131 -6.27 21.53 19.06
C TYR A 131 -6.04 22.28 17.74
N VAL A 132 -5.46 21.59 16.79
CA VAL A 132 -5.28 22.06 15.41
C VAL A 132 -5.84 21.00 14.46
N PRO A 133 -6.84 21.33 13.63
CA PRO A 133 -7.38 20.37 12.67
C PRO A 133 -6.27 19.78 11.80
N GLY A 134 -6.21 18.45 11.75
CA GLY A 134 -5.20 17.73 10.99
C GLY A 134 -3.86 17.53 11.69
N GLN A 135 -3.81 17.75 12.99
CA GLN A 135 -2.62 17.55 13.82
C GLN A 135 -3.03 16.92 15.16
N GLN A 136 -3.96 16.00 15.15
CA GLN A 136 -4.40 15.29 16.33
C GLN A 136 -3.52 14.06 16.55
N ASP A 137 -3.35 13.64 17.81
CA ASP A 137 -2.59 12.45 18.17
C ASP A 137 -3.49 11.30 18.66
N ASP A 138 -4.80 11.45 18.53
CA ASP A 138 -5.79 10.40 18.80
C ASP A 138 -6.23 9.64 17.54
N ASP A 139 -5.80 10.08 16.36
CA ASP A 139 -5.90 9.38 15.09
C ASP A 139 -4.52 9.19 14.43
N ASP A 140 -4.38 8.09 13.72
CA ASP A 140 -3.16 7.80 12.93
C ASP A 140 -3.49 6.90 11.74
N PHE A 141 -2.61 6.91 10.75
CA PHE A 141 -2.78 6.15 9.52
C PHE A 141 -1.53 5.37 9.13
N GLU A 142 -1.75 4.31 8.36
CA GLU A 142 -0.67 3.59 7.70
C GLU A 142 -0.95 3.39 6.21
N LYS A 143 0.11 3.31 5.41
CA LYS A 143 0.02 3.21 3.95
C LYS A 143 0.54 1.89 3.43
N LEU A 144 -0.20 1.32 2.47
CA LEU A 144 0.21 0.15 1.71
C LEU A 144 0.45 0.55 0.25
N LYS A 145 1.58 0.13 -0.32
CA LYS A 145 1.81 0.20 -1.77
C LYS A 145 1.29 -1.08 -2.41
N ILE A 146 0.46 -0.95 -3.42
CA ILE A 146 0.00 -2.10 -4.22
C ILE A 146 1.10 -2.48 -5.21
N LYS A 147 1.39 -3.77 -5.27
CA LYS A 147 2.30 -4.31 -6.27
C LYS A 147 1.67 -4.24 -7.64
N GLU A 148 2.42 -3.75 -8.60
CA GLU A 148 1.99 -3.58 -9.98
C GLU A 148 2.49 -4.73 -10.86
N PHE A 149 1.82 -4.92 -12.00
CA PHE A 149 2.21 -5.82 -13.07
C PHE A 149 2.54 -4.98 -14.30
N ASP A 150 3.71 -5.15 -14.87
CA ASP A 150 4.12 -4.44 -16.10
C ASP A 150 5.07 -5.29 -16.94
N LEU A 151 4.72 -5.46 -18.22
CA LEU A 151 5.55 -6.16 -19.18
C LEU A 151 6.03 -5.22 -20.28
N ALA A 152 7.32 -5.27 -20.56
CA ALA A 152 7.96 -4.55 -21.66
C ALA A 152 8.45 -5.51 -22.74
N LEU A 153 8.26 -5.13 -24.00
CA LEU A 153 8.69 -5.91 -25.16
C LEU A 153 9.79 -5.17 -25.91
N ARG A 154 10.81 -5.91 -26.33
CA ARG A 154 11.84 -5.40 -27.25
C ARG A 154 12.03 -6.36 -28.41
N LYS A 155 11.92 -5.84 -29.65
CA LYS A 155 12.18 -6.59 -30.89
C LYS A 155 13.51 -6.12 -31.50
N PHE A 156 14.36 -7.05 -31.83
CA PHE A 156 15.68 -6.77 -32.42
C PHE A 156 16.12 -7.91 -33.36
N ILE A 157 17.06 -7.59 -34.26
CA ILE A 157 17.59 -8.56 -35.22
C ILE A 157 18.74 -9.30 -34.54
N THR A 158 18.72 -10.62 -34.61
CA THR A 158 19.73 -11.49 -34.06
C THR A 158 20.59 -12.18 -35.11
N LYS A 159 20.06 -12.31 -36.34
CA LYS A 159 20.83 -12.91 -37.43
C LYS A 159 20.41 -12.32 -38.78
N LEU A 160 21.38 -12.22 -39.69
CA LEU A 160 21.16 -11.91 -41.10
C LEU A 160 21.85 -13.02 -41.90
N ASN A 161 21.05 -13.79 -42.65
CA ASN A 161 21.52 -15.04 -43.28
C ASN A 161 22.15 -15.96 -42.24
N ASP A 162 23.45 -16.27 -42.38
CA ASP A 162 24.19 -17.12 -41.44
C ASP A 162 25.03 -16.32 -40.44
N GLU A 163 24.99 -14.99 -40.47
CA GLU A 163 25.80 -14.12 -39.62
C GLU A 163 24.99 -13.67 -38.38
N GLU A 164 25.55 -13.90 -37.19
CA GLU A 164 25.01 -13.47 -35.92
C GLU A 164 25.23 -11.97 -35.68
N ILE A 165 24.18 -11.29 -35.16
CA ILE A 165 24.20 -9.87 -34.85
C ILE A 165 23.98 -9.66 -33.37
N THR A 166 25.05 -9.61 -32.60
CA THR A 166 24.99 -9.42 -31.14
C THR A 166 24.89 -7.96 -30.71
N SER A 167 25.32 -7.03 -31.56
CA SER A 167 25.35 -5.60 -31.25
C SER A 167 23.94 -4.95 -31.06
N ARG A 168 22.89 -5.68 -31.44
CA ARG A 168 21.50 -5.21 -31.33
C ARG A 168 20.76 -5.78 -30.12
N ILE A 169 21.40 -6.65 -29.36
CA ILE A 169 20.81 -7.22 -28.14
C ILE A 169 20.58 -6.09 -27.13
N PRO A 170 19.34 -5.90 -26.65
CA PRO A 170 19.04 -4.86 -25.67
C PRO A 170 19.85 -5.03 -24.39
N GLN A 171 20.42 -3.92 -23.91
CA GLN A 171 21.12 -3.84 -22.63
C GLN A 171 20.24 -2.99 -21.69
N PRO A 172 19.50 -3.60 -20.75
CA PRO A 172 18.65 -2.86 -19.84
C PRO A 172 19.48 -2.13 -18.79
N ASP A 173 19.19 -0.84 -18.59
CA ASP A 173 19.61 -0.07 -17.44
C ASP A 173 18.39 0.07 -16.50
N VAL A 174 18.47 -0.56 -15.36
CA VAL A 174 17.41 -0.64 -14.35
C VAL A 174 17.60 0.36 -13.21
N SER A 175 18.58 1.26 -13.29
CA SER A 175 18.93 2.16 -12.19
C SER A 175 17.74 3.00 -11.72
N LYS A 176 17.01 3.63 -12.66
CA LYS A 176 15.83 4.45 -12.36
C LYS A 176 14.61 3.65 -11.93
N LEU A 177 14.51 2.41 -12.38
CA LEU A 177 13.47 1.50 -11.93
C LEU A 177 13.73 1.07 -10.48
N ALA A 178 14.99 0.75 -10.16
CA ALA A 178 15.41 0.32 -8.83
C ALA A 178 15.29 1.42 -7.77
N ASP A 179 15.55 2.68 -8.12
CA ASP A 179 15.42 3.83 -7.21
C ASP A 179 14.00 4.45 -7.19
N GLY A 180 13.07 3.91 -7.99
CA GLY A 180 11.69 4.36 -8.06
C GLY A 180 11.46 5.70 -8.78
N THR A 181 12.47 6.22 -9.48
CA THR A 181 12.34 7.48 -10.26
C THR A 181 11.72 7.29 -11.65
N ALA A 182 11.57 6.03 -12.08
CA ALA A 182 10.84 5.67 -13.30
C ALA A 182 10.07 4.36 -13.08
N THR A 183 9.05 4.14 -13.91
CA THR A 183 8.27 2.89 -13.94
C THR A 183 8.74 1.92 -15.02
N THR A 184 9.72 2.32 -15.83
CA THR A 184 10.26 1.50 -16.93
C THR A 184 11.77 1.61 -17.01
N ALA A 185 12.44 0.51 -17.36
CA ALA A 185 13.88 0.48 -17.60
C ALA A 185 14.26 1.19 -18.91
N THR A 186 15.48 1.67 -18.99
CA THR A 186 16.03 2.18 -20.24
C THR A 186 16.75 1.05 -20.98
N TYR A 187 16.41 0.87 -22.26
CA TYR A 187 17.01 -0.20 -23.07
C TYR A 187 17.94 0.38 -24.14
N ASN A 188 19.21 0.12 -23.99
CA ASN A 188 20.21 0.53 -24.97
C ASN A 188 20.34 -0.54 -26.06
N HIS A 189 19.66 -0.32 -27.18
CA HIS A 189 19.84 -1.11 -28.41
C HIS A 189 19.59 -0.25 -29.64
N PRO A 190 20.42 -0.38 -30.70
CA PRO A 190 20.29 0.47 -31.87
C PRO A 190 19.02 0.16 -32.65
N LYS A 191 18.37 1.22 -33.16
CA LYS A 191 17.22 1.16 -34.08
C LYS A 191 17.57 1.66 -35.48
N THR A 192 18.83 2.01 -35.75
CA THR A 192 19.30 2.36 -37.09
C THR A 192 19.11 1.19 -38.05
N PRO A 193 18.68 1.44 -39.31
CA PRO A 193 18.53 0.36 -40.29
C PRO A 193 19.82 -0.40 -40.51
N ILE A 194 19.72 -1.70 -40.81
CA ILE A 194 20.78 -2.48 -41.42
C ILE A 194 20.51 -2.64 -42.92
N SER A 195 21.54 -2.72 -43.72
CA SER A 195 21.40 -2.94 -45.16
C SER A 195 21.12 -4.42 -45.42
N VAL A 196 20.11 -4.67 -46.25
CA VAL A 196 19.74 -6.02 -46.69
C VAL A 196 19.47 -6.01 -48.21
N ALA A 197 19.64 -7.13 -48.84
CA ALA A 197 19.29 -7.36 -50.24
C ALA A 197 17.94 -8.14 -50.33
N ILE A 198 17.30 -8.10 -51.48
CA ILE A 198 16.15 -8.97 -51.74
C ILE A 198 16.59 -10.40 -51.75
N GLY A 199 15.93 -11.24 -50.95
CA GLY A 199 16.25 -12.65 -50.75
C GLY A 199 17.10 -12.93 -49.50
N ASP A 200 17.54 -11.90 -48.78
CA ASP A 200 18.18 -12.11 -47.47
C ASP A 200 17.17 -12.60 -46.42
N VAL A 201 17.66 -13.49 -45.55
CA VAL A 201 16.88 -14.06 -44.43
C VAL A 201 17.26 -13.32 -43.15
N VAL A 202 16.22 -12.81 -42.46
CA VAL A 202 16.39 -12.03 -41.21
C VAL A 202 15.76 -12.78 -40.03
N GLU A 203 16.56 -13.07 -39.02
CA GLU A 203 16.03 -13.57 -37.76
C GLU A 203 15.78 -12.41 -36.79
N TYR A 204 14.55 -12.34 -36.29
CA TYR A 204 14.15 -11.41 -35.24
C TYR A 204 14.01 -12.15 -33.91
N THR A 205 14.51 -11.56 -32.83
CA THR A 205 14.19 -11.96 -31.48
C THR A 205 13.20 -10.97 -30.88
N ILE A 206 12.15 -11.50 -30.30
CA ILE A 206 11.22 -10.77 -29.45
C ILE A 206 11.49 -11.18 -28.01
N ARG A 207 11.91 -10.22 -27.20
CA ARG A 207 12.24 -10.45 -25.79
C ARG A 207 11.27 -9.69 -24.91
N VAL A 208 10.71 -10.39 -23.93
CA VAL A 208 9.79 -9.79 -22.94
C VAL A 208 10.52 -9.69 -21.60
N TYR A 209 10.33 -8.57 -20.94
CA TYR A 209 10.82 -8.27 -19.60
C TYR A 209 9.62 -8.01 -18.69
N ASN A 210 9.78 -8.31 -17.41
CA ASN A 210 8.84 -7.85 -16.38
C ASN A 210 9.52 -6.69 -15.64
N GLU A 211 8.89 -5.52 -15.65
CA GLU A 211 9.41 -4.29 -15.04
C GLU A 211 8.75 -3.97 -13.69
N ALA A 212 7.85 -4.85 -13.20
CA ALA A 212 7.11 -4.64 -11.96
C ALA A 212 7.29 -5.80 -10.96
N GLU A 213 6.56 -5.72 -9.84
CA GLU A 213 6.77 -6.61 -8.69
C GLU A 213 5.92 -7.88 -8.72
N VAL A 214 5.00 -8.03 -9.69
CA VAL A 214 4.11 -9.19 -9.80
C VAL A 214 4.56 -10.08 -10.96
N ASP A 215 4.75 -11.37 -10.70
CA ASP A 215 5.02 -12.37 -11.72
C ASP A 215 3.84 -12.52 -12.67
N GLY A 216 4.12 -12.80 -13.95
CA GLY A 216 3.07 -12.97 -14.93
C GLY A 216 3.50 -13.76 -16.14
N TYR A 217 2.53 -14.03 -17.02
CA TYR A 217 2.69 -14.79 -18.25
C TYR A 217 2.35 -13.92 -19.45
N VAL A 218 3.02 -14.17 -20.56
CA VAL A 218 2.62 -13.66 -21.87
C VAL A 218 1.81 -14.74 -22.55
N GLU A 219 0.53 -14.53 -22.72
CA GLU A 219 -0.37 -15.53 -23.35
C GLU A 219 -0.30 -15.49 -24.87
N GLU A 220 -0.02 -14.30 -25.45
CA GLU A 220 0.06 -14.12 -26.90
C GLU A 220 1.06 -13.04 -27.28
N ILE A 221 1.80 -13.27 -28.34
CA ILE A 221 2.66 -12.27 -29.02
C ILE A 221 2.24 -12.22 -30.47
N THR A 222 1.89 -11.01 -30.94
CA THR A 222 1.56 -10.77 -32.35
C THR A 222 2.70 -9.98 -33.00
N ASP A 223 3.19 -10.44 -34.12
CA ASP A 223 4.13 -9.72 -34.99
C ASP A 223 3.45 -9.26 -36.28
N HIS A 224 3.53 -7.98 -36.54
CA HIS A 224 2.96 -7.38 -37.78
C HIS A 224 4.04 -7.26 -38.82
N LEU A 225 4.04 -8.19 -39.77
CA LEU A 225 4.99 -8.17 -40.88
C LEU A 225 4.58 -7.16 -41.94
N PRO A 226 5.50 -6.29 -42.42
CA PRO A 226 5.22 -5.46 -43.59
C PRO A 226 5.24 -6.32 -44.88
N ASP A 227 4.62 -5.81 -45.95
CA ASP A 227 4.47 -6.52 -47.24
C ASP A 227 5.82 -6.98 -47.87
N GLN A 228 6.92 -6.39 -47.44
CA GLN A 228 8.27 -6.72 -47.94
C GLN A 228 8.94 -7.86 -47.18
N LEU A 229 8.28 -8.40 -46.15
CA LEU A 229 8.75 -9.56 -45.39
C LEU A 229 7.81 -10.73 -45.56
N GLU A 230 8.34 -11.87 -45.90
CA GLU A 230 7.65 -13.16 -45.99
C GLU A 230 8.07 -14.06 -44.80
N PHE A 231 7.08 -14.76 -44.20
CA PHE A 231 7.32 -15.68 -43.07
C PHE A 231 7.58 -17.08 -43.61
#